data_2a8f349764c82858f6a9d0014233b598
#
_entry.id   2a8f349764c82858f6a9d0014233b598
#
_cell.length_a   1.000
_cell.length_b   1.000
_cell.length_c   1.000
_cell.angle_alpha   90.00
_cell.angle_beta   90.00
_cell.angle_gamma   90.00
#
_symmetry.space_group_name_H-M   'P 1'
#
loop_
_entity.id
_entity.type
_entity.pdbx_description
1 polymer ?
#
loop_
_entity_poly.entity_id
_entity_poly.type
_entity_poly.pdbx_seq_one_letter_code
_entity_poly.pdbx_strand_id
1 'polypeptide(L)'
;MRSGITHRWLRGSLFLTVLLVLLVESMFVYNFSRSYYNSVQQTMMRRFSSINGQLKMYTGDTAQKTAANRSVALRRMVEQFADKDKYEFMLLDGYGGVIASSSGTGADGIVVQDDFNKAQDAPDGVGVAIYRTASGETVMAVCSLVPYAAEDVAAMRLVTSLTLVQAQLKSVFIVSLIVVAAILGFTVASGLYFVRGIVVPLGQVERIAASIARGELDVRLPVTGDERDEVDRLRGTINQMAEGLE
;
A
#
# COMPACT_ATOMS: atom_id res chain seq x y z
N MET A 1 -31.24 -30.25 10.63
CA MET A 1 -30.32 -30.62 9.55
C MET A 1 -28.89 -30.61 10.13
N ARG A 2 -28.27 -31.78 10.32
CA ARG A 2 -26.90 -31.89 10.82
C ARG A 2 -25.99 -31.29 9.74
N SER A 3 -25.26 -30.24 10.08
CA SER A 3 -24.22 -29.67 9.22
C SER A 3 -23.13 -30.72 9.03
N GLY A 4 -23.17 -31.40 7.89
CA GLY A 4 -22.23 -32.46 7.59
C GLY A 4 -20.77 -31.92 7.58
N ILE A 5 -19.83 -32.84 7.63
CA ILE A 5 -18.38 -32.62 7.59
C ILE A 5 -18.01 -31.61 6.50
N THR A 6 -18.72 -31.61 5.37
CA THR A 6 -18.59 -30.73 4.22
C THR A 6 -18.77 -29.26 4.55
N HIS A 7 -19.83 -28.92 5.31
CA HIS A 7 -20.07 -27.52 5.69
C HIS A 7 -19.02 -27.00 6.68
N ARG A 8 -18.51 -27.85 7.54
CA ARG A 8 -17.44 -27.49 8.49
C ARG A 8 -16.12 -27.29 7.76
N TRP A 9 -15.79 -28.19 6.84
CA TRP A 9 -14.56 -28.09 6.04
C TRP A 9 -14.59 -26.88 5.12
N LEU A 10 -15.70 -26.64 4.40
CA LEU A 10 -15.85 -25.50 3.51
C LEU A 10 -15.73 -24.16 4.26
N ARG A 11 -16.39 -24.04 5.43
CA ARG A 11 -16.27 -22.85 6.27
C ARG A 11 -14.84 -22.65 6.79
N GLY A 12 -14.18 -23.71 7.23
CA GLY A 12 -12.80 -23.65 7.72
C GLY A 12 -11.82 -23.24 6.62
N SER A 13 -11.93 -23.85 5.44
CA SER A 13 -11.11 -23.52 4.29
C SER A 13 -11.34 -22.09 3.80
N LEU A 14 -12.58 -21.66 3.65
CA LEU A 14 -12.92 -20.28 3.28
C LEU A 14 -12.41 -19.28 4.31
N PHE A 15 -12.61 -19.54 5.60
CA PHE A 15 -12.12 -18.67 6.65
C PHE A 15 -10.59 -18.51 6.60
N LEU A 16 -9.88 -19.62 6.46
CA LEU A 16 -8.42 -19.61 6.37
C LEU A 16 -7.95 -18.84 5.14
N THR A 17 -8.58 -19.03 3.98
CA THR A 17 -8.25 -18.30 2.74
C THR A 17 -8.51 -16.81 2.88
N VAL A 18 -9.68 -16.43 3.44
CA VAL A 18 -10.00 -15.02 3.68
C VAL A 18 -8.99 -14.39 4.63
N LEU A 19 -8.65 -15.06 5.73
CA LEU A 19 -7.68 -14.56 6.70
C LEU A 19 -6.31 -14.37 6.06
N LEU A 20 -5.84 -15.33 5.29
CA LEU A 20 -4.55 -15.28 4.61
C LEU A 20 -4.51 -14.14 3.57
N VAL A 21 -5.56 -14.00 2.77
CA VAL A 21 -5.66 -12.94 1.77
C VAL A 21 -5.67 -11.57 2.43
N LEU A 22 -6.43 -11.37 3.52
CA LEU A 22 -6.45 -10.10 4.27
C LEU A 22 -5.08 -9.77 4.89
N LEU A 23 -4.36 -10.77 5.37
CA LEU A 23 -3.02 -10.58 5.93
C LEU A 23 -2.02 -10.14 4.85
N VAL A 24 -2.02 -10.82 3.70
CA VAL A 24 -1.15 -10.49 2.56
C VAL A 24 -1.49 -9.09 2.03
N GLU A 25 -2.78 -8.77 1.88
CA GLU A 25 -3.24 -7.45 1.42
C GLU A 25 -2.80 -6.33 2.38
N SER A 26 -3.00 -6.53 3.68
CA SER A 26 -2.58 -5.55 4.70
C SER A 26 -1.06 -5.31 4.64
N MET A 27 -0.28 -6.38 4.50
CA MET A 27 1.16 -6.29 4.38
C MET A 27 1.58 -5.59 3.08
N PHE A 28 0.91 -5.88 1.96
CA PHE A 28 1.17 -5.24 0.67
C PHE A 28 0.91 -3.74 0.73
N VAL A 29 -0.28 -3.33 1.18
CA VAL A 29 -0.66 -1.91 1.29
C VAL A 29 0.29 -1.15 2.21
N TYR A 30 0.65 -1.73 3.37
CA TYR A 30 1.59 -1.13 4.30
C TYR A 30 2.98 -0.93 3.69
N ASN A 31 3.55 -1.98 3.09
CA ASN A 31 4.90 -1.90 2.49
C ASN A 31 4.91 -0.97 1.28
N PHE A 32 3.88 -1.03 0.43
CA PHE A 32 3.79 -0.17 -0.74
C PHE A 32 3.69 1.31 -0.35
N SER A 33 2.81 1.64 0.59
CA SER A 33 2.66 3.00 1.12
C SER A 33 3.98 3.51 1.70
N ARG A 34 4.61 2.74 2.57
CA ARG A 34 5.90 3.09 3.18
C ARG A 34 7.00 3.30 2.14
N SER A 35 7.10 2.41 1.16
CA SER A 35 8.08 2.51 0.07
C SER A 35 7.89 3.77 -0.75
N TYR A 36 6.63 4.14 -1.02
CA TYR A 36 6.30 5.31 -1.81
C TYR A 36 6.67 6.61 -1.09
N TYR A 37 6.29 6.77 0.19
CA TYR A 37 6.68 7.93 0.99
C TYR A 37 8.20 8.05 1.13
N ASN A 38 8.90 6.95 1.36
CA ASN A 38 10.36 6.93 1.40
C ASN A 38 10.99 7.35 0.07
N SER A 39 10.40 6.96 -1.06
CA SER A 39 10.88 7.37 -2.40
C SER A 39 10.75 8.88 -2.62
N VAL A 40 9.62 9.47 -2.21
CA VAL A 40 9.43 10.93 -2.25
C VAL A 40 10.47 11.63 -1.38
N GLN A 41 10.62 11.19 -0.13
CA GLN A 41 11.61 11.74 0.79
C GLN A 41 13.04 11.68 0.22
N GLN A 42 13.46 10.52 -0.30
CA GLN A 42 14.78 10.37 -0.92
C GLN A 42 14.98 11.28 -2.14
N THR A 43 13.91 11.49 -2.91
CA THR A 43 13.97 12.40 -4.06
C THR A 43 14.16 13.84 -3.60
N MET A 44 13.43 14.26 -2.56
CA MET A 44 13.61 15.58 -1.94
C MET A 44 15.03 15.75 -1.36
N MET A 45 15.54 14.72 -0.67
CA MET A 45 16.91 14.74 -0.12
C MET A 45 17.99 14.88 -1.22
N ARG A 46 17.84 14.18 -2.33
CA ARG A 46 18.74 14.36 -3.48
C ARG A 46 18.68 15.78 -4.04
N ARG A 47 17.49 16.38 -4.09
CA ARG A 47 17.33 17.78 -4.50
C ARG A 47 18.00 18.73 -3.50
N PHE A 48 17.86 18.50 -2.20
CA PHE A 48 18.58 19.25 -1.18
C PHE A 48 20.10 19.23 -1.40
N SER A 49 20.66 18.06 -1.66
CA SER A 49 22.10 17.92 -1.91
C SER A 49 22.55 18.76 -3.11
N SER A 50 21.75 18.80 -4.18
CA SER A 50 22.01 19.64 -5.35
C SER A 50 21.93 21.14 -5.03
N ILE A 51 20.86 21.56 -4.32
CA ILE A 51 20.65 22.95 -3.90
C ILE A 51 21.75 23.39 -2.94
N ASN A 52 22.12 22.52 -2.00
CA ASN A 52 23.18 22.78 -1.03
C ASN A 52 24.57 22.98 -1.72
N GLY A 53 24.83 22.19 -2.78
CA GLY A 53 26.01 22.39 -3.61
C GLY A 53 26.02 23.76 -4.26
N GLN A 54 24.90 24.21 -4.81
CA GLN A 54 24.76 25.56 -5.38
C GLN A 54 24.90 26.63 -4.29
N LEU A 55 24.23 26.45 -3.14
CA LEU A 55 24.33 27.37 -2.01
C LEU A 55 25.78 27.58 -1.57
N LYS A 56 26.57 26.51 -1.45
CA LYS A 56 27.99 26.58 -1.12
C LYS A 56 28.79 27.37 -2.13
N MET A 57 28.47 27.27 -3.43
CA MET A 57 29.11 28.09 -4.47
C MET A 57 28.78 29.58 -4.31
N TYR A 58 27.53 29.90 -3.92
CA TYR A 58 27.12 31.29 -3.69
C TYR A 58 27.70 31.90 -2.40
N THR A 59 27.95 31.07 -1.38
CA THR A 59 28.42 31.51 -0.05
C THR A 59 29.92 31.32 0.16
N GLY A 60 30.54 30.33 -0.51
CA GLY A 60 31.88 29.83 -0.22
C GLY A 60 33.03 30.59 -0.89
N ASP A 61 32.79 31.36 -1.98
CA ASP A 61 33.89 31.86 -2.81
C ASP A 61 34.20 33.36 -2.66
N THR A 62 33.65 34.04 -1.66
CA THR A 62 33.95 35.43 -1.46
C THR A 62 33.84 35.88 0.00
N ALA A 63 34.90 35.75 0.74
CA ALA A 63 35.14 36.48 2.00
C ALA A 63 34.97 38.02 1.85
N GLN A 64 34.67 38.51 0.66
CA GLN A 64 34.51 39.92 0.31
C GLN A 64 33.06 40.35 0.04
N LYS A 65 32.08 39.44 -0.03
CA LYS A 65 30.66 39.84 -0.18
C LYS A 65 30.08 40.20 1.18
N THR A 66 29.69 41.47 1.34
CA THR A 66 28.97 41.98 2.51
C THR A 66 27.74 41.09 2.78
N ALA A 67 27.34 40.86 4.07
CA ALA A 67 26.17 40.06 4.46
C ALA A 67 24.93 40.45 3.65
N ALA A 68 24.71 41.74 3.37
CA ALA A 68 23.62 42.23 2.53
C ALA A 68 23.64 41.66 1.09
N ASN A 69 24.82 41.51 0.49
CA ASN A 69 24.93 40.96 -0.87
C ASN A 69 24.67 39.43 -0.90
N ARG A 70 24.95 38.72 0.19
CA ARG A 70 24.62 37.27 0.33
C ARG A 70 23.12 37.05 0.46
N SER A 71 22.43 37.83 1.27
CA SER A 71 20.98 37.71 1.45
C SER A 71 20.23 38.01 0.13
N VAL A 72 20.66 39.00 -0.64
CA VAL A 72 20.11 39.32 -1.98
C VAL A 72 20.35 38.14 -2.96
N ALA A 73 21.54 37.56 -2.95
CA ALA A 73 21.87 36.44 -3.82
C ALA A 73 21.05 35.19 -3.48
N LEU A 74 20.85 34.90 -2.17
CA LEU A 74 20.01 33.79 -1.69
C LEU A 74 18.54 33.98 -2.07
N ARG A 75 17.99 35.19 -1.91
CA ARG A 75 16.62 35.50 -2.35
C ARG A 75 16.44 35.29 -3.85
N ARG A 76 17.39 35.76 -4.68
CA ARG A 76 17.36 35.51 -6.13
C ARG A 76 17.41 34.00 -6.47
N MET A 77 18.23 33.25 -5.75
CA MET A 77 18.29 31.80 -5.95
C MET A 77 16.93 31.13 -5.66
N VAL A 78 16.23 31.58 -4.61
CA VAL A 78 14.87 31.09 -4.29
C VAL A 78 13.87 31.50 -5.37
N GLU A 79 13.88 32.77 -5.79
CA GLU A 79 13.01 33.31 -6.84
C GLU A 79 13.20 32.62 -8.20
N GLN A 80 14.47 32.24 -8.52
CA GLN A 80 14.85 31.58 -9.76
C GLN A 80 14.84 30.05 -9.66
N PHE A 81 14.29 29.48 -8.58
CA PHE A 81 14.25 28.05 -8.41
C PHE A 81 13.50 27.37 -9.57
N ALA A 82 14.18 26.45 -10.26
CA ALA A 82 13.71 25.90 -11.53
C ALA A 82 12.50 24.93 -11.37
N ASP A 83 12.40 24.22 -10.23
CA ASP A 83 11.40 23.18 -10.01
C ASP A 83 10.21 23.69 -9.16
N LYS A 84 9.88 24.97 -9.19
CA LYS A 84 8.81 25.57 -8.36
C LYS A 84 7.40 25.01 -8.66
N ASP A 85 7.21 24.38 -9.81
CA ASP A 85 5.96 23.70 -10.16
C ASP A 85 5.76 22.39 -9.37
N LYS A 86 6.84 21.81 -8.82
CA LYS A 86 6.83 20.54 -8.10
C LYS A 86 7.15 20.68 -6.63
N TYR A 87 7.99 21.66 -6.31
CA TYR A 87 8.50 21.89 -4.97
C TYR A 87 8.43 23.37 -4.64
N GLU A 88 7.96 23.68 -3.45
CA GLU A 88 8.15 25.00 -2.88
C GLU A 88 9.45 25.02 -2.08
N PHE A 89 10.35 25.92 -2.44
CA PHE A 89 11.64 26.08 -1.78
C PHE A 89 11.61 27.33 -0.92
N MET A 90 12.01 27.20 0.35
CA MET A 90 12.01 28.27 1.35
C MET A 90 13.34 28.35 2.07
N LEU A 91 13.72 29.56 2.46
CA LEU A 91 14.78 29.83 3.42
C LEU A 91 14.16 30.20 4.76
N LEU A 92 14.70 29.66 5.83
CA LEU A 92 14.22 29.85 7.19
C LEU A 92 15.29 30.52 8.05
N ASP A 93 14.83 31.37 8.99
CA ASP A 93 15.66 31.95 10.06
C ASP A 93 15.90 30.93 11.19
N GLY A 94 16.63 31.35 12.23
CA GLY A 94 16.95 30.53 13.40
C GLY A 94 15.75 30.13 14.26
N TYR A 95 14.59 30.71 14.03
CA TYR A 95 13.34 30.41 14.72
C TYR A 95 12.35 29.63 13.85
N GLY A 96 12.75 29.28 12.62
CA GLY A 96 11.87 28.59 11.65
C GLY A 96 10.95 29.53 10.88
N GLY A 97 11.14 30.86 11.03
CA GLY A 97 10.42 31.86 10.25
C GLY A 97 10.88 31.88 8.79
N VAL A 98 9.95 32.10 7.84
CA VAL A 98 10.25 32.13 6.40
C VAL A 98 10.84 33.47 6.01
N ILE A 99 12.08 33.47 5.52
CA ILE A 99 12.80 34.65 5.00
C ILE A 99 12.46 34.87 3.53
N ALA A 100 12.39 33.80 2.75
CA ALA A 100 12.09 33.82 1.33
C ALA A 100 11.44 32.52 0.88
N SER A 101 10.51 32.62 -0.09
CA SER A 101 9.82 31.46 -0.69
C SER A 101 9.79 31.57 -2.22
N SER A 102 9.95 30.45 -2.92
CA SER A 102 9.89 30.39 -4.39
C SER A 102 8.48 30.58 -4.94
N SER A 103 7.44 30.42 -4.12
CA SER A 103 6.05 30.70 -4.50
C SER A 103 5.69 32.18 -4.43
N GLY A 104 6.56 33.00 -3.82
CA GLY A 104 6.30 34.42 -3.60
C GLY A 104 5.21 34.71 -2.56
N THR A 105 4.52 33.68 -2.06
CA THR A 105 3.59 33.79 -0.93
C THR A 105 4.45 33.93 0.33
N GLY A 106 4.42 35.09 0.94
CA GLY A 106 5.01 35.32 2.25
C GLY A 106 4.44 34.33 3.28
N ALA A 107 5.10 34.26 4.42
CA ALA A 107 4.94 33.29 5.52
C ALA A 107 3.51 33.03 6.07
N ASP A 108 2.49 33.59 5.49
CA ASP A 108 1.13 33.67 6.06
C ASP A 108 0.35 32.32 6.13
N GLY A 109 0.93 31.22 5.66
CA GLY A 109 0.20 29.96 5.59
C GLY A 109 0.83 28.74 6.29
N ILE A 110 2.11 28.74 6.61
CA ILE A 110 2.78 27.57 7.16
C ILE A 110 3.22 27.82 8.61
N VAL A 111 2.32 27.55 9.53
CA VAL A 111 2.59 27.66 10.98
C VAL A 111 3.23 26.38 11.54
N VAL A 112 3.27 25.30 10.75
CA VAL A 112 3.78 24.00 11.22
C VAL A 112 5.31 23.99 11.11
N GLN A 113 5.99 23.93 12.24
CA GLN A 113 7.46 23.91 12.35
C GLN A 113 8.01 22.53 12.71
N ASP A 114 7.21 21.48 12.63
CA ASP A 114 7.60 20.13 13.04
C ASP A 114 8.84 19.60 12.29
N ASP A 115 8.98 19.94 11.02
CA ASP A 115 10.15 19.58 10.22
C ASP A 115 11.40 20.33 10.68
N PHE A 116 11.28 21.62 11.01
CA PHE A 116 12.38 22.42 11.52
C PHE A 116 12.83 21.96 12.92
N ASN A 117 11.89 21.72 13.83
CA ASN A 117 12.20 21.22 15.17
C ASN A 117 12.87 19.84 15.10
N LYS A 118 12.36 18.94 14.25
CA LYS A 118 13.01 17.64 14.02
C LYS A 118 14.41 17.77 13.42
N ALA A 119 14.65 18.78 12.56
CA ALA A 119 15.96 19.04 12.00
C ALA A 119 16.94 19.52 13.07
N GLN A 120 16.48 20.31 14.06
CA GLN A 120 17.32 20.75 15.17
C GLN A 120 17.71 19.58 16.09
N ASP A 121 16.81 18.63 16.31
CA ASP A 121 17.04 17.48 17.18
C ASP A 121 17.80 16.33 16.47
N ALA A 122 17.83 16.33 15.14
CA ALA A 122 18.45 15.26 14.37
C ALA A 122 19.96 15.43 14.25
N PRO A 123 20.76 14.35 14.42
CA PRO A 123 22.22 14.43 14.33
C PRO A 123 22.74 14.79 12.92
N ASP A 124 21.94 14.54 11.88
CA ASP A 124 22.23 14.91 10.49
C ASP A 124 21.68 16.29 10.11
N GLY A 125 21.00 16.96 11.02
CA GLY A 125 20.40 18.27 10.81
C GLY A 125 19.23 18.25 9.82
N VAL A 126 18.55 17.11 9.64
CA VAL A 126 17.46 16.95 8.69
C VAL A 126 16.16 16.50 9.39
N GLY A 127 15.11 17.26 9.18
CA GLY A 127 13.78 16.96 9.69
C GLY A 127 12.76 16.76 8.57
N VAL A 128 11.85 15.81 8.76
CA VAL A 128 10.75 15.52 7.82
C VAL A 128 9.43 15.56 8.56
N ALA A 129 8.45 16.28 7.99
CA ALA A 129 7.09 16.31 8.49
C ALA A 129 6.10 16.14 7.34
N ILE A 130 4.97 15.51 7.64
CA ILE A 130 3.82 15.42 6.75
C ILE A 130 2.66 16.09 7.50
N TYR A 131 2.04 17.07 6.85
CA TYR A 131 0.92 17.79 7.44
C TYR A 131 -0.12 18.16 6.38
N ARG A 132 -1.28 18.59 6.85
CA ARG A 132 -2.35 19.06 5.98
C ARG A 132 -2.39 20.58 6.01
N THR A 133 -2.36 21.21 4.84
CA THR A 133 -2.49 22.68 4.70
C THR A 133 -3.91 23.16 5.04
N ALA A 134 -4.07 24.46 5.23
CA ALA A 134 -5.39 25.07 5.43
C ALA A 134 -6.34 24.82 4.25
N SER A 135 -5.83 24.64 3.03
CA SER A 135 -6.58 24.24 1.84
C SER A 135 -7.02 22.78 1.83
N GLY A 136 -6.63 21.98 2.85
CA GLY A 136 -6.92 20.55 2.94
C GLY A 136 -5.97 19.63 2.18
N GLU A 137 -4.95 20.19 1.55
CA GLU A 137 -3.93 19.46 0.81
C GLU A 137 -2.92 18.82 1.77
N THR A 138 -2.55 17.56 1.53
CA THR A 138 -1.48 16.90 2.28
C THR A 138 -0.15 17.17 1.60
N VAL A 139 0.81 17.69 2.36
CA VAL A 139 2.15 18.04 1.89
C VAL A 139 3.22 17.34 2.73
N MET A 140 4.37 17.10 2.11
CA MET A 140 5.59 16.69 2.80
C MET A 140 6.56 17.85 2.80
N ALA A 141 7.03 18.23 3.99
CA ALA A 141 8.10 19.18 4.18
C ALA A 141 9.37 18.47 4.63
N VAL A 142 10.48 18.83 4.02
CA VAL A 142 11.81 18.40 4.43
C VAL A 142 12.60 19.66 4.73
N CYS A 143 13.14 19.74 5.94
CA CYS A 143 13.99 20.83 6.40
C CYS A 143 15.42 20.34 6.60
N SER A 144 16.40 21.13 6.19
CA SER A 144 17.82 20.86 6.45
C SER A 144 18.50 22.11 7.00
N LEU A 145 19.20 21.95 8.10
CA LEU A 145 20.00 23.00 8.70
C LEU A 145 21.18 23.35 7.79
N VAL A 146 21.45 24.65 7.64
CA VAL A 146 22.54 25.20 6.80
C VAL A 146 23.29 26.28 7.55
N PRO A 147 23.99 25.95 8.63
CA PRO A 147 24.61 26.93 9.55
C PRO A 147 25.69 27.81 8.89
N TYR A 148 26.04 27.54 7.65
CA TYR A 148 27.05 28.25 6.89
C TYR A 148 26.50 29.20 5.82
N ALA A 149 25.17 29.26 5.65
CA ALA A 149 24.58 29.97 4.51
C ALA A 149 24.67 31.49 4.64
N ALA A 150 24.22 32.06 5.76
CA ALA A 150 24.32 33.48 6.12
C ALA A 150 23.95 33.62 7.62
N GLU A 151 24.22 34.81 8.21
CA GLU A 151 23.86 35.04 9.63
C GLU A 151 22.35 34.99 9.88
N ASP A 152 21.56 35.34 8.87
CA ASP A 152 20.09 35.41 8.90
C ASP A 152 19.40 34.08 8.41
N VAL A 153 20.15 33.13 7.79
CA VAL A 153 19.60 31.89 7.25
C VAL A 153 20.12 30.71 8.03
N ALA A 154 19.24 30.02 8.75
CA ALA A 154 19.57 28.85 9.55
C ALA A 154 19.22 27.53 8.87
N ALA A 155 18.18 27.52 8.03
CA ALA A 155 17.71 26.30 7.39
C ALA A 155 17.13 26.55 6.00
N MET A 156 17.08 25.48 5.22
CA MET A 156 16.34 25.38 3.97
C MET A 156 15.19 24.42 4.15
N ARG A 157 14.02 24.75 3.61
CA ARG A 157 12.84 23.88 3.59
C ARG A 157 12.41 23.62 2.15
N LEU A 158 12.09 22.37 1.85
CA LEU A 158 11.50 21.99 0.58
C LEU A 158 10.14 21.36 0.89
N VAL A 159 9.09 21.87 0.26
CA VAL A 159 7.72 21.37 0.44
C VAL A 159 7.21 20.82 -0.89
N THR A 160 6.55 19.66 -0.85
CA THR A 160 5.91 19.08 -2.04
C THR A 160 4.52 18.57 -1.70
N SER A 161 3.60 18.71 -2.66
CA SER A 161 2.27 18.14 -2.58
C SER A 161 2.31 16.61 -2.65
N LEU A 162 1.55 15.97 -1.78
CA LEU A 162 1.33 14.52 -1.80
C LEU A 162 0.01 14.14 -2.49
N THR A 163 -0.70 15.08 -3.09
CA THR A 163 -2.02 14.82 -3.71
C THR A 163 -1.93 13.78 -4.83
N LEU A 164 -0.93 13.88 -5.71
CA LEU A 164 -0.70 12.88 -6.76
C LEU A 164 -0.30 11.52 -6.18
N VAL A 165 0.49 11.53 -5.10
CA VAL A 165 0.90 10.35 -4.34
C VAL A 165 -0.33 9.64 -3.79
N GLN A 166 -1.23 10.37 -3.14
CA GLN A 166 -2.46 9.84 -2.58
C GLN A 166 -3.40 9.29 -3.66
N ALA A 167 -3.50 9.96 -4.81
CA ALA A 167 -4.28 9.48 -5.94
C ALA A 167 -3.73 8.15 -6.49
N GLN A 168 -2.42 8.01 -6.62
CA GLN A 168 -1.78 6.76 -7.04
C GLN A 168 -1.96 5.65 -6.01
N LEU A 169 -1.77 5.93 -4.72
CA LEU A 169 -2.01 4.97 -3.65
C LEU A 169 -3.46 4.47 -3.65
N LYS A 170 -4.43 5.38 -3.85
CA LYS A 170 -5.85 5.02 -3.98
C LYS A 170 -6.11 4.12 -5.19
N SER A 171 -5.49 4.40 -6.33
CA SER A 171 -5.62 3.57 -7.54
C SER A 171 -5.08 2.17 -7.31
N VAL A 172 -3.89 2.04 -6.73
CA VAL A 172 -3.28 0.73 -6.39
C VAL A 172 -4.16 -0.04 -5.40
N PHE A 173 -4.71 0.64 -4.38
CA PHE A 173 -5.62 0.03 -3.42
C PHE A 173 -6.91 -0.50 -4.08
N ILE A 174 -7.49 0.24 -5.02
CA ILE A 174 -8.69 -0.22 -5.76
C ILE A 174 -8.36 -1.45 -6.61
N VAL A 175 -7.23 -1.44 -7.33
CA VAL A 175 -6.80 -2.57 -8.15
C VAL A 175 -6.55 -3.81 -7.29
N SER A 176 -5.85 -3.67 -6.17
CA SER A 176 -5.60 -4.78 -5.25
C SER A 176 -6.90 -5.36 -4.68
N LEU A 177 -7.87 -4.51 -4.33
CA LEU A 177 -9.19 -4.94 -3.87
C LEU A 177 -9.95 -5.76 -4.93
N ILE A 178 -9.85 -5.38 -6.21
CA ILE A 178 -10.43 -6.14 -7.33
C ILE A 178 -9.78 -7.52 -7.44
N VAL A 179 -8.47 -7.59 -7.32
CA VAL A 179 -7.72 -8.88 -7.34
C VAL A 179 -8.14 -9.76 -6.19
N VAL A 180 -8.26 -9.23 -4.98
CA VAL A 180 -8.75 -9.95 -3.79
C VAL A 180 -10.16 -10.49 -4.03
N ALA A 181 -11.07 -9.66 -4.55
CA ALA A 181 -12.44 -10.09 -4.87
C ALA A 181 -12.47 -11.22 -5.91
N ALA A 182 -11.62 -11.16 -6.92
CA ALA A 182 -11.49 -12.21 -7.93
C ALA A 182 -10.98 -13.53 -7.33
N ILE A 183 -9.96 -13.49 -6.46
CA ILE A 183 -9.43 -14.67 -5.76
C ILE A 183 -10.50 -15.30 -4.88
N LEU A 184 -11.23 -14.51 -4.10
CA LEU A 184 -12.31 -15.01 -3.25
C LEU A 184 -13.45 -15.61 -4.09
N GLY A 185 -13.85 -14.95 -5.17
CA GLY A 185 -14.86 -15.46 -6.10
C GLY A 185 -14.46 -16.80 -6.71
N PHE A 186 -13.22 -16.93 -7.16
CA PHE A 186 -12.68 -18.18 -7.69
C PHE A 186 -12.64 -19.29 -6.61
N THR A 187 -12.25 -18.95 -5.39
CA THR A 187 -12.22 -19.91 -4.28
C THR A 187 -13.63 -20.44 -3.96
N VAL A 188 -14.63 -19.56 -3.94
CA VAL A 188 -16.03 -19.97 -3.71
C VAL A 188 -16.52 -20.84 -4.87
N ALA A 189 -16.29 -20.44 -6.11
CA ALA A 189 -16.71 -21.19 -7.29
C ALA A 189 -16.08 -22.59 -7.33
N SER A 190 -14.76 -22.68 -7.07
CA SER A 190 -14.03 -23.96 -6.97
C SER A 190 -14.57 -24.85 -5.85
N GLY A 191 -14.85 -24.27 -4.67
CA GLY A 191 -15.45 -25.00 -3.55
C GLY A 191 -16.83 -25.55 -3.87
N LEU A 192 -17.68 -24.76 -4.54
CA LEU A 192 -19.01 -25.23 -4.98
C LEU A 192 -18.90 -26.34 -6.04
N TYR A 193 -17.98 -26.19 -6.99
CA TYR A 193 -17.70 -27.23 -7.98
C TYR A 193 -17.28 -28.54 -7.31
N PHE A 194 -16.35 -28.49 -6.37
CA PHE A 194 -15.89 -29.67 -5.60
C PHE A 194 -17.01 -30.31 -4.80
N VAL A 195 -17.85 -29.51 -4.12
CA VAL A 195 -18.98 -30.05 -3.35
C VAL A 195 -19.98 -30.79 -4.25
N ARG A 196 -20.32 -30.17 -5.40
CA ARG A 196 -21.29 -30.77 -6.33
C ARG A 196 -20.76 -31.99 -7.09
N GLY A 197 -19.46 -31.92 -7.49
CA GLY A 197 -18.85 -32.97 -8.29
C GLY A 197 -18.40 -34.20 -7.47
N ILE A 198 -18.02 -34.02 -6.21
CA ILE A 198 -17.43 -35.11 -5.43
C ILE A 198 -18.22 -35.42 -4.16
N VAL A 199 -18.47 -34.41 -3.34
CA VAL A 199 -18.99 -34.66 -1.98
C VAL A 199 -20.44 -35.12 -1.97
N VAL A 200 -21.29 -34.51 -2.81
CA VAL A 200 -22.70 -34.90 -2.92
C VAL A 200 -22.86 -36.35 -3.46
N PRO A 201 -22.18 -36.71 -4.57
CA PRO A 201 -22.19 -38.08 -5.08
C PRO A 201 -21.69 -39.12 -4.08
N LEU A 202 -20.56 -38.85 -3.39
CA LEU A 202 -20.04 -39.76 -2.37
C LEU A 202 -21.05 -39.99 -1.22
N GLY A 203 -21.74 -38.92 -0.80
CA GLY A 203 -22.80 -39.05 0.21
C GLY A 203 -24.04 -39.84 -0.28
N GLN A 204 -24.26 -39.91 -1.60
CA GLN A 204 -25.29 -40.79 -2.18
C GLN A 204 -24.83 -42.27 -2.13
N VAL A 205 -23.57 -42.51 -2.54
CA VAL A 205 -22.95 -43.84 -2.47
C VAL A 205 -23.02 -44.42 -1.04
N GLU A 206 -22.61 -43.64 -0.03
CA GLU A 206 -22.66 -44.03 1.38
C GLU A 206 -24.09 -44.45 1.82
N ARG A 207 -25.09 -43.66 1.47
CA ARG A 207 -26.49 -43.94 1.83
C ARG A 207 -27.00 -45.22 1.18
N ILE A 208 -26.75 -45.44 -0.11
CA ILE A 208 -27.20 -46.63 -0.82
C ILE A 208 -26.45 -47.89 -0.35
N ALA A 209 -25.14 -47.79 -0.14
CA ALA A 209 -24.40 -48.91 0.48
C ALA A 209 -24.95 -49.29 1.84
N ALA A 210 -25.37 -48.33 2.66
CA ALA A 210 -26.02 -48.60 3.93
C ALA A 210 -27.42 -49.22 3.77
N SER A 211 -28.19 -48.91 2.72
CA SER A 211 -29.46 -49.53 2.38
C SER A 211 -29.27 -51.01 1.95
N ILE A 212 -28.29 -51.24 1.06
CA ILE A 212 -27.93 -52.61 0.62
C ILE A 212 -27.54 -53.47 1.85
N ALA A 213 -26.74 -52.92 2.76
CA ALA A 213 -26.35 -53.62 4.00
C ALA A 213 -27.54 -53.97 4.92
N ARG A 214 -28.68 -53.30 4.80
CA ARG A 214 -29.95 -53.62 5.50
C ARG A 214 -30.83 -54.60 4.74
N GLY A 215 -30.42 -55.05 3.57
CA GLY A 215 -31.20 -55.97 2.73
C GLY A 215 -32.14 -55.28 1.74
N GLU A 216 -32.07 -53.97 1.55
CA GLU A 216 -32.83 -53.20 0.55
C GLU A 216 -32.08 -53.28 -0.80
N LEU A 217 -32.23 -54.36 -1.57
CA LEU A 217 -31.46 -54.68 -2.76
C LEU A 217 -32.01 -54.01 -4.03
N ASP A 218 -33.22 -53.47 -4.03
CA ASP A 218 -33.87 -52.81 -5.17
C ASP A 218 -33.32 -51.38 -5.47
N VAL A 219 -32.48 -50.85 -4.60
CA VAL A 219 -31.99 -49.47 -4.72
C VAL A 219 -30.77 -49.42 -5.65
N ARG A 220 -30.77 -48.49 -6.63
CA ARG A 220 -29.67 -48.29 -7.58
C ARG A 220 -29.19 -46.86 -7.58
N LEU A 221 -27.88 -46.66 -7.82
CA LEU A 221 -27.27 -45.37 -8.04
C LEU A 221 -27.40 -44.95 -9.52
N PRO A 222 -27.77 -43.70 -9.81
CA PRO A 222 -27.74 -43.21 -11.19
C PRO A 222 -26.28 -43.14 -11.67
N VAL A 223 -26.01 -43.80 -12.80
CA VAL A 223 -24.72 -43.77 -13.49
C VAL A 223 -24.87 -42.88 -14.71
N THR A 224 -23.96 -41.89 -14.90
CA THR A 224 -24.00 -40.96 -16.02
C THR A 224 -23.34 -41.51 -17.29
N GLY A 225 -22.62 -42.65 -17.17
CA GLY A 225 -21.95 -43.30 -18.31
C GLY A 225 -20.61 -42.71 -18.69
N ASP A 226 -20.06 -41.77 -17.91
CA ASP A 226 -18.69 -41.31 -18.09
C ASP A 226 -17.71 -42.22 -17.35
N GLU A 227 -17.10 -43.14 -18.09
CA GLU A 227 -16.11 -44.07 -17.56
C GLU A 227 -14.82 -43.43 -17.03
N ARG A 228 -14.59 -42.14 -17.33
CA ARG A 228 -13.45 -41.37 -16.83
C ARG A 228 -13.66 -40.80 -15.43
N ASP A 229 -14.90 -40.74 -14.96
CA ASP A 229 -15.23 -40.28 -13.62
C ASP A 229 -15.10 -41.44 -12.59
N GLU A 230 -14.17 -41.31 -11.66
CA GLU A 230 -13.95 -42.26 -10.58
C GLU A 230 -15.20 -42.47 -9.70
N VAL A 231 -16.02 -41.44 -9.56
CA VAL A 231 -17.26 -41.47 -8.82
C VAL A 231 -18.30 -42.32 -9.55
N ASP A 232 -18.39 -42.20 -10.87
CA ASP A 232 -19.29 -43.01 -11.70
C ASP A 232 -18.88 -44.48 -11.73
N ARG A 233 -17.57 -44.78 -11.79
CA ARG A 233 -17.07 -46.16 -11.65
C ARG A 233 -17.42 -46.76 -10.31
N LEU A 234 -17.31 -45.99 -9.21
CA LEU A 234 -17.70 -46.42 -7.89
C LEU A 234 -19.22 -46.72 -7.81
N ARG A 235 -20.05 -45.89 -8.44
CA ARG A 235 -21.50 -46.11 -8.54
C ARG A 235 -21.84 -47.43 -9.27
N GLY A 236 -21.16 -47.66 -10.42
CA GLY A 236 -21.29 -48.91 -11.16
C GLY A 236 -20.92 -50.15 -10.33
N THR A 237 -19.80 -50.09 -9.61
CA THR A 237 -19.36 -51.20 -8.74
C THR A 237 -20.37 -51.49 -7.63
N ILE A 238 -20.93 -50.47 -7.00
CA ILE A 238 -21.96 -50.65 -5.96
C ILE A 238 -23.27 -51.27 -6.54
N ASN A 239 -23.67 -50.84 -7.75
CA ASN A 239 -24.82 -51.43 -8.42
C ASN A 239 -24.61 -52.93 -8.74
N GLN A 240 -23.42 -53.29 -9.28
CA GLN A 240 -23.04 -54.68 -9.55
C GLN A 240 -23.00 -55.50 -8.27
N MET A 241 -22.52 -54.94 -7.16
CA MET A 241 -22.54 -55.65 -5.87
C MET A 241 -23.96 -55.91 -5.39
N ALA A 242 -24.88 -54.97 -5.57
CA ALA A 242 -26.30 -55.17 -5.24
C ALA A 242 -26.94 -56.28 -6.08
N GLU A 243 -26.69 -56.35 -7.40
CA GLU A 243 -27.15 -57.41 -8.31
C GLU A 243 -26.60 -58.78 -7.94
N GLY A 244 -25.37 -58.87 -7.44
CA GLY A 244 -24.76 -60.13 -7.03
C GLY A 244 -25.26 -60.66 -5.68
N LEU A 245 -26.04 -59.86 -4.93
CA LEU A 245 -26.64 -60.23 -3.63
C LEU A 245 -28.15 -60.55 -3.74
N GLU A 246 -28.80 -60.23 -4.86
CA GLU A 246 -30.17 -60.66 -5.19
C GLU A 246 -30.21 -62.14 -5.53
#